data_f09405cdeefb3e223d73ad0337f2d5b9
#
_entry.id   f09405cdeefb3e223d73ad0337f2d5b9
#
_cell.length_a   1.000
_cell.length_b   1.000
_cell.length_c   1.000
_cell.angle_alpha   90.00
_cell.angle_beta   90.00
_cell.angle_gamma   90.00
#
_symmetry.space_group_name_H-M   'P 1'
#
loop_
_entity.id
_entity.type
_entity.pdbx_description
1 polymer ?
#
loop_
_entity_poly.entity_id
_entity_poly.type
_entity_poly.pdbx_seq_one_letter_code
_entity_poly.pdbx_strand_id
1 'polypeptide(L)'
;MRTQLFSAVIAVIASAATLGLTASPASAQTFRAEIHGGWDHVGDDVNADGLTYGIGAGVDFRLAPRVNAGLEANLDFSTADKCGTSVLAAGDALCIDARRDLSAVARVGYEVSSNGQVYALAGYTNGRFRIDYDPANGPAVRTHENLDGLRLGAGYQHGFGNGLYSKIEYRYSNYELGAERHQVIAGLGIAF
;
A
#
# COMPACT_ATOMS: atom_id res chain seq x y z
N MET A 1 17.06 -15.16 7.89
CA MET A 1 17.21 -13.76 7.45
C MET A 1 15.92 -12.94 7.56
N ARG A 2 14.71 -13.54 7.49
CA ARG A 2 13.39 -12.84 7.58
C ARG A 2 13.16 -12.05 8.89
N THR A 3 13.63 -12.55 10.02
CA THR A 3 13.42 -11.91 11.33
C THR A 3 14.22 -10.61 11.56
N GLN A 4 15.32 -10.43 10.86
CA GLN A 4 16.20 -9.27 11.03
C GLN A 4 15.67 -8.01 10.31
N LEU A 5 14.99 -8.17 9.17
CA LEU A 5 14.40 -7.04 8.42
C LEU A 5 13.19 -6.44 9.15
N PHE A 6 12.35 -7.29 9.76
CA PHE A 6 11.22 -6.83 10.59
C PHE A 6 11.67 -5.98 11.76
N SER A 7 12.75 -6.38 12.43
CA SER A 7 13.30 -5.62 13.55
C SER A 7 13.89 -4.27 13.12
N ALA A 8 14.45 -4.19 11.92
CA ALA A 8 15.01 -2.94 11.40
C ALA A 8 13.93 -1.92 11.00
N VAL A 9 12.84 -2.36 10.38
CA VAL A 9 11.73 -1.47 9.98
C VAL A 9 10.97 -0.96 11.19
N ILE A 10 10.68 -1.82 12.17
CA ILE A 10 10.04 -1.40 13.43
C ILE A 10 10.95 -0.44 14.20
N ALA A 11 12.27 -0.65 14.21
CA ALA A 11 13.22 0.24 14.86
C ALA A 11 13.30 1.63 14.20
N VAL A 12 13.18 1.71 12.86
CA VAL A 12 13.16 2.99 12.13
C VAL A 12 11.86 3.76 12.40
N ILE A 13 10.73 3.07 12.48
CA ILE A 13 9.44 3.72 12.81
C ILE A 13 9.43 4.17 14.28
N ALA A 14 9.96 3.36 15.19
CA ALA A 14 10.06 3.71 16.60
C ALA A 14 11.05 4.86 16.86
N SER A 15 12.17 4.92 16.15
CA SER A 15 13.14 6.00 16.26
C SER A 15 12.65 7.32 15.65
N ALA A 16 11.83 7.28 14.60
CA ALA A 16 11.18 8.47 14.08
C ALA A 16 10.13 9.05 15.04
N ALA A 17 9.41 8.19 15.77
CA ALA A 17 8.45 8.61 16.80
C ALA A 17 9.13 9.23 18.03
N THR A 18 10.33 8.77 18.40
CA THR A 18 11.07 9.33 19.56
C THR A 18 11.80 10.64 19.25
N LEU A 19 12.18 10.87 17.99
CA LEU A 19 12.77 12.15 17.56
C LEU A 19 11.75 13.30 17.48
N GLY A 20 10.46 12.99 17.33
CA GLY A 20 9.38 13.97 17.32
C GLY A 20 8.95 14.47 18.70
N LEU A 21 9.42 13.85 19.79
CA LEU A 21 9.02 14.20 21.17
C LEU A 21 9.96 15.20 21.87
N THR A 22 11.08 15.55 21.27
CA THR A 22 11.98 16.57 21.81
C THR A 22 11.84 17.88 21.07
N ALA A 23 10.93 18.72 21.57
CA ALA A 23 10.94 20.16 21.49
C ALA A 23 10.98 20.81 20.09
N SER A 24 9.83 21.19 19.60
CA SER A 24 9.65 22.46 18.91
C SER A 24 8.21 22.93 19.05
N PRO A 25 7.92 24.26 19.08
CA PRO A 25 6.57 24.76 19.24
C PRO A 25 5.70 24.19 18.14
N ALA A 26 4.64 23.51 18.55
CA ALA A 26 3.49 23.08 17.76
C ALA A 26 3.59 23.28 16.23
N SER A 27 4.40 22.50 15.55
CA SER A 27 4.16 22.22 14.14
C SER A 27 2.78 21.56 14.10
N ALA A 28 1.81 22.22 13.49
CA ALA A 28 0.45 21.69 13.42
C ALA A 28 0.50 20.31 12.80
N GLN A 29 0.35 19.29 13.63
CA GLN A 29 0.19 17.92 13.20
C GLN A 29 -1.24 17.76 12.72
N THR A 30 -1.41 17.16 11.59
CA THR A 30 -2.73 16.85 11.03
C THR A 30 -2.85 15.35 10.90
N PHE A 31 -3.80 14.76 11.62
CA PHE A 31 -4.12 13.35 11.46
C PHE A 31 -5.08 13.17 10.30
N ARG A 32 -4.95 12.07 9.60
CA ARG A 32 -5.80 11.69 8.46
C ARG A 32 -6.34 10.28 8.66
N ALA A 33 -7.61 10.10 8.25
CA ALA A 33 -8.22 8.80 8.08
C ALA A 33 -8.96 8.78 6.75
N GLU A 34 -8.89 7.66 6.02
CA GLU A 34 -9.46 7.57 4.70
C GLU A 34 -9.96 6.17 4.36
N ILE A 35 -10.89 6.13 3.42
CA ILE A 35 -11.29 4.93 2.68
C ILE A 35 -10.90 5.14 1.22
N HIS A 36 -10.50 4.08 0.57
CA HIS A 36 -10.12 4.15 -0.85
C HIS A 36 -10.42 2.85 -1.57
N GLY A 37 -10.49 2.95 -2.89
CA GLY A 37 -10.65 1.81 -3.78
C GLY A 37 -10.26 2.16 -5.19
N GLY A 38 -10.03 1.16 -6.02
CA GLY A 38 -9.60 1.37 -7.38
C GLY A 38 -9.26 0.10 -8.13
N TRP A 39 -8.52 0.28 -9.19
CA TRP A 39 -8.02 -0.81 -10.03
C TRP A 39 -6.69 -1.35 -9.49
N ASP A 40 -6.51 -2.65 -9.65
CA ASP A 40 -5.38 -3.41 -9.17
C ASP A 40 -4.91 -4.37 -10.25
N HIS A 41 -3.63 -4.30 -10.56
CA HIS A 41 -2.96 -5.16 -11.53
C HIS A 41 -1.73 -5.78 -10.90
N VAL A 42 -1.71 -7.10 -10.84
CA VAL A 42 -0.53 -7.89 -10.44
C VAL A 42 0.12 -8.38 -11.71
N GLY A 43 1.29 -7.83 -12.02
CA GLY A 43 2.02 -8.05 -13.26
C GLY A 43 3.09 -9.13 -13.15
N ASP A 44 3.92 -9.18 -14.20
CA ASP A 44 4.95 -10.15 -14.49
C ASP A 44 4.38 -11.53 -14.82
N ASP A 45 4.72 -12.57 -14.10
CA ASP A 45 4.30 -13.95 -14.44
C ASP A 45 2.81 -14.22 -14.22
N VAL A 46 2.14 -13.49 -13.32
CA VAL A 46 0.74 -13.74 -12.91
C VAL A 46 -0.25 -13.05 -13.83
N ASN A 47 -0.05 -11.79 -14.17
CA ASN A 47 -0.89 -10.95 -15.04
C ASN A 47 -2.39 -11.04 -14.68
N ALA A 48 -2.72 -10.64 -13.43
CA ALA A 48 -4.06 -10.65 -12.85
C ALA A 48 -4.60 -9.24 -12.63
N ASP A 49 -5.83 -8.99 -13.06
CA ASP A 49 -6.54 -7.73 -12.84
C ASP A 49 -7.64 -7.90 -11.81
N GLY A 50 -7.91 -6.85 -11.05
CA GLY A 50 -8.97 -6.85 -10.06
C GLY A 50 -9.26 -5.46 -9.51
N LEU A 51 -10.05 -5.45 -8.45
CA LEU A 51 -10.33 -4.26 -7.67
C LEU A 51 -9.55 -4.31 -6.35
N THR A 52 -8.98 -3.18 -5.96
CA THR A 52 -8.47 -2.97 -4.62
C THR A 52 -9.40 -2.06 -3.84
N TYR A 53 -9.52 -2.29 -2.53
CA TYR A 53 -10.24 -1.43 -1.60
C TYR A 53 -9.60 -1.53 -0.22
N GLY A 54 -9.65 -0.44 0.53
CA GLY A 54 -8.98 -0.40 1.82
C GLY A 54 -9.25 0.84 2.64
N ILE A 55 -8.52 0.90 3.73
CA ILE A 55 -8.51 2.03 4.66
C ILE A 55 -7.07 2.50 4.88
N GLY A 56 -6.92 3.79 5.12
CA GLY A 56 -5.65 4.41 5.45
C GLY A 56 -5.75 5.33 6.67
N ALA A 57 -4.65 5.45 7.37
CA ALA A 57 -4.47 6.43 8.43
C ALA A 57 -3.07 7.03 8.35
N GLY A 58 -2.95 8.32 8.62
CA GLY A 58 -1.67 9.01 8.54
C GLY A 58 -1.57 10.23 9.45
N VAL A 59 -0.37 10.75 9.51
CA VAL A 59 -0.06 12.01 10.19
C VAL A 59 0.85 12.84 9.28
N ASP A 60 0.49 14.11 9.09
CA ASP A 60 1.26 15.08 8.33
C ASP A 60 1.85 16.15 9.25
N PHE A 61 3.03 16.60 8.90
CA PHE A 61 3.78 17.66 9.56
C PHE A 61 4.12 18.73 8.52
N ARG A 62 3.91 19.99 8.84
CA ARG A 62 4.32 21.10 7.98
C ARG A 62 5.84 21.32 8.14
N LEU A 63 6.59 21.09 7.08
CA LEU A 63 8.04 21.30 7.07
C LEU A 63 8.44 22.70 6.62
N ALA A 64 7.68 23.28 5.67
CA ALA A 64 7.90 24.61 5.12
C ALA A 64 6.60 25.18 4.57
N PRO A 65 6.54 26.47 4.20
CA PRO A 65 5.42 26.99 3.45
C PRO A 65 5.17 26.13 2.20
N ARG A 66 3.98 25.54 2.08
CA ARG A 66 3.55 24.64 1.00
C ARG A 66 4.20 23.24 0.97
N VAL A 67 5.05 22.87 1.93
CA VAL A 67 5.68 21.54 1.98
C VAL A 67 5.24 20.82 3.23
N ASN A 68 4.65 19.64 3.05
CA ASN A 68 4.24 18.75 4.12
C ASN A 68 5.02 17.43 3.98
N ALA A 69 5.37 16.83 5.11
CA ALA A 69 5.82 15.44 5.14
C ALA A 69 4.94 14.67 6.11
N GLY A 70 4.78 13.38 5.89
CA GLY A 70 3.94 12.57 6.74
C GLY A 70 4.31 11.10 6.70
N LEU A 71 3.64 10.36 7.57
CA LEU A 71 3.65 8.91 7.60
C LEU A 71 2.22 8.42 7.36
N GLU A 72 2.08 7.34 6.63
CA GLU A 72 0.79 6.74 6.31
C GLU A 72 0.88 5.22 6.42
N ALA A 73 -0.12 4.61 7.02
CA ALA A 73 -0.32 3.17 7.05
C ALA A 73 -1.61 2.82 6.33
N ASN A 74 -1.57 1.77 5.50
CA ASN A 74 -2.73 1.31 4.75
C ASN A 74 -2.96 -0.19 4.97
N LEU A 75 -4.23 -0.56 4.97
CA LEU A 75 -4.70 -1.92 4.92
C LEU A 75 -5.61 -2.06 3.69
N ASP A 76 -5.12 -2.76 2.70
CA ASP A 76 -5.79 -2.98 1.42
C ASP A 76 -6.20 -4.45 1.27
N PHE A 77 -7.28 -4.67 0.55
CA PHE A 77 -7.74 -5.97 0.07
C PHE A 77 -7.86 -5.94 -1.46
N SER A 78 -7.65 -7.08 -2.09
CA SER A 78 -7.73 -7.21 -3.54
C SER A 78 -8.64 -8.37 -3.94
N THR A 79 -9.26 -8.20 -5.10
CA THR A 79 -10.01 -9.24 -5.80
C THR A 79 -9.25 -9.77 -7.02
N ALA A 80 -8.01 -9.35 -7.23
CA ALA A 80 -7.21 -9.83 -8.35
C ALA A 80 -6.86 -11.31 -8.15
N ASP A 81 -7.25 -12.13 -9.11
CA ASP A 81 -6.97 -13.55 -9.15
C ASP A 81 -6.60 -14.01 -10.56
N LYS A 82 -5.83 -15.07 -10.64
CA LYS A 82 -5.48 -15.74 -11.89
C LYS A 82 -5.50 -17.24 -11.70
N CYS A 83 -6.25 -17.91 -12.54
CA CYS A 83 -6.28 -19.36 -12.63
C CYS A 83 -5.79 -19.85 -13.99
N GLY A 84 -5.04 -20.93 -13.97
CA GLY A 84 -4.58 -21.66 -15.17
C GLY A 84 -4.84 -23.15 -15.02
N THR A 85 -5.04 -23.83 -16.13
CA THR A 85 -5.15 -25.29 -16.20
C THR A 85 -3.98 -25.87 -16.96
N SER A 86 -3.53 -27.06 -16.56
CA SER A 86 -2.35 -27.74 -17.13
C SER A 86 -1.08 -26.88 -17.06
N VAL A 87 -0.86 -26.26 -15.89
CA VAL A 87 0.25 -25.33 -15.65
C VAL A 87 1.53 -26.08 -15.27
N LEU A 88 1.44 -27.06 -14.34
CA LEU A 88 2.57 -27.89 -13.91
C LEU A 88 2.50 -29.31 -14.45
N ALA A 89 1.28 -29.83 -14.66
CA ALA A 89 1.03 -31.16 -15.21
C ALA A 89 -0.28 -31.17 -16.01
N ALA A 90 -0.44 -32.11 -16.93
CA ALA A 90 -1.66 -32.25 -17.71
C ALA A 90 -2.87 -32.51 -16.79
N GLY A 91 -3.89 -31.61 -16.86
CA GLY A 91 -5.13 -31.73 -16.13
C GLY A 91 -5.09 -31.19 -14.70
N ASP A 92 -4.02 -30.49 -14.30
CA ASP A 92 -3.99 -29.74 -13.03
C ASP A 92 -4.65 -28.35 -13.17
N ALA A 93 -4.94 -27.73 -12.03
CA ALA A 93 -5.35 -26.34 -11.94
C ALA A 93 -4.52 -25.60 -10.88
N LEU A 94 -4.08 -24.39 -11.22
CA LEU A 94 -3.34 -23.52 -10.32
C LEU A 94 -4.02 -22.15 -10.28
N CYS A 95 -4.42 -21.71 -9.09
CA CYS A 95 -4.97 -20.38 -8.86
C CYS A 95 -4.06 -19.60 -7.92
N ILE A 96 -3.82 -18.32 -8.25
CA ILE A 96 -3.10 -17.37 -7.42
C ILE A 96 -4.02 -16.19 -7.16
N ASP A 97 -4.31 -15.92 -5.90
CA ASP A 97 -5.18 -14.83 -5.46
C ASP A 97 -4.37 -13.80 -4.66
N ALA A 98 -4.42 -12.53 -5.04
CA ALA A 98 -3.97 -11.44 -4.21
C ALA A 98 -5.02 -11.17 -3.12
N ARG A 99 -4.61 -11.11 -1.87
CA ARG A 99 -5.55 -11.00 -0.74
C ARG A 99 -5.36 -9.68 0.01
N ARG A 100 -4.60 -9.69 1.07
CA ARG A 100 -4.35 -8.55 1.94
C ARG A 100 -3.01 -7.92 1.61
N ASP A 101 -2.94 -6.60 1.71
CA ASP A 101 -1.72 -5.82 1.62
C ASP A 101 -1.66 -4.85 2.81
N LEU A 102 -0.57 -4.87 3.55
CA LEU A 102 -0.26 -3.92 4.60
C LEU A 102 0.89 -3.05 4.16
N SER A 103 0.76 -1.74 4.25
CA SER A 103 1.88 -0.85 3.93
C SER A 103 2.08 0.24 4.99
N ALA A 104 3.34 0.65 5.10
CA ALA A 104 3.76 1.80 5.89
C ALA A 104 4.70 2.64 5.03
N VAL A 105 4.30 3.88 4.74
CA VAL A 105 5.00 4.75 3.79
C VAL A 105 5.27 6.12 4.39
N ALA A 106 6.38 6.72 4.00
CA ALA A 106 6.64 8.13 4.16
C ALA A 106 6.07 8.88 2.94
N ARG A 107 5.51 10.05 3.18
CA ARG A 107 4.88 10.89 2.16
C ARG A 107 5.47 12.29 2.21
N VAL A 108 5.70 12.90 1.05
CA VAL A 108 6.07 14.30 0.91
C VAL A 108 5.11 14.96 -0.08
N GLY A 109 4.48 16.05 0.36
CA GLY A 109 3.49 16.78 -0.42
C GLY A 109 3.89 18.24 -0.65
N TYR A 110 3.44 18.75 -1.78
CA TYR A 110 3.58 20.16 -2.15
C TYR A 110 2.22 20.76 -2.50
N GLU A 111 1.85 21.83 -1.79
CA GLU A 111 0.60 22.57 -2.03
C GLU A 111 0.71 23.38 -3.33
N VAL A 112 0.00 22.94 -4.37
CA VAL A 112 -0.05 23.60 -5.70
C VAL A 112 -1.13 24.68 -5.76
N SER A 113 -2.13 24.59 -4.89
CA SER A 113 -3.19 25.59 -4.73
C SER A 113 -3.67 25.62 -3.28
N SER A 114 -4.59 26.53 -2.95
CA SER A 114 -5.19 26.63 -1.61
C SER A 114 -5.86 25.33 -1.14
N ASN A 115 -6.35 24.52 -2.09
CA ASN A 115 -7.11 23.31 -1.80
C ASN A 115 -6.49 22.05 -2.43
N GLY A 116 -5.37 22.19 -3.16
CA GLY A 116 -4.78 21.09 -3.93
C GLY A 116 -3.32 20.84 -3.57
N GLN A 117 -2.98 19.58 -3.39
CA GLN A 117 -1.65 19.12 -3.06
C GLN A 117 -1.26 17.94 -3.96
N VAL A 118 -0.09 18.01 -4.60
CA VAL A 118 0.56 16.86 -5.20
C VAL A 118 1.49 16.22 -4.18
N TYR A 119 1.66 14.92 -4.23
CA TYR A 119 2.55 14.23 -3.30
C TYR A 119 3.19 13.00 -3.93
N ALA A 120 4.32 12.62 -3.36
CA ALA A 120 4.97 11.35 -3.59
C ALA A 120 5.05 10.57 -2.28
N LEU A 121 5.08 9.26 -2.37
CA LEU A 121 5.24 8.36 -1.24
C LEU A 121 6.23 7.24 -1.55
N ALA A 122 6.90 6.78 -0.50
CA ALA A 122 7.79 5.62 -0.57
C ALA A 122 7.79 4.89 0.77
N GLY A 123 7.86 3.58 0.75
CA GLY A 123 7.93 2.80 1.97
C GLY A 123 7.84 1.29 1.75
N TYR A 124 7.48 0.61 2.82
CA TYR A 124 7.40 -0.83 2.90
C TYR A 124 5.97 -1.30 2.68
N THR A 125 5.85 -2.46 2.05
CA THR A 125 4.59 -3.18 1.87
C THR A 125 4.76 -4.67 2.12
N ASN A 126 3.71 -5.34 2.61
CA ASN A 126 3.64 -6.77 2.84
C ASN A 126 2.33 -7.30 2.26
N GLY A 127 2.44 -7.94 1.11
CA GLY A 127 1.33 -8.58 0.39
C GLY A 127 1.14 -10.02 0.83
N ARG A 128 -0.10 -10.44 1.03
CA ARG A 128 -0.46 -11.83 1.26
C ARG A 128 -1.11 -12.40 0.02
N PHE A 129 -0.49 -13.45 -0.52
CA PHE A 129 -0.97 -14.21 -1.67
C PHE A 129 -1.45 -15.58 -1.22
N ARG A 130 -2.46 -16.09 -1.88
CA ARG A 130 -2.96 -17.44 -1.72
C ARG A 130 -2.69 -18.21 -3.01
N ILE A 131 -2.19 -19.41 -2.86
CA ILE A 131 -1.91 -20.34 -3.95
C ILE A 131 -2.73 -21.59 -3.70
N ASP A 132 -3.67 -21.88 -4.60
CA ASP A 132 -4.48 -23.08 -4.61
C ASP A 132 -4.05 -23.94 -5.79
N TYR A 133 -3.46 -25.11 -5.50
CA TYR A 133 -3.03 -26.09 -6.49
C TYR A 133 -3.90 -27.33 -6.40
N ASP A 134 -4.57 -27.68 -7.49
CA ASP A 134 -5.41 -28.85 -7.63
C ASP A 134 -4.81 -29.80 -8.67
N PRO A 135 -4.09 -30.87 -8.24
CA PRO A 135 -3.48 -31.83 -9.16
C PRO A 135 -4.53 -32.72 -9.82
N ALA A 136 -4.31 -33.15 -11.06
CA ALA A 136 -5.20 -34.07 -11.76
C ALA A 136 -5.43 -35.39 -10.99
N ASN A 137 -4.46 -35.83 -10.19
CA ASN A 137 -4.53 -36.99 -9.33
C ASN A 137 -3.91 -36.67 -7.97
N GLY A 138 -4.73 -36.62 -6.91
CA GLY A 138 -4.25 -36.34 -5.55
C GLY A 138 -5.05 -35.27 -4.84
N PRO A 139 -4.75 -34.99 -3.57
CA PRO A 139 -5.43 -33.98 -2.79
C PRO A 139 -5.02 -32.57 -3.22
N ALA A 140 -5.97 -31.64 -3.20
CA ALA A 140 -5.69 -30.21 -3.41
C ALA A 140 -4.77 -29.65 -2.31
N VAL A 141 -3.83 -28.82 -2.71
CA VAL A 141 -2.88 -28.15 -1.82
C VAL A 141 -3.19 -26.65 -1.79
N ARG A 142 -3.34 -26.10 -0.58
CA ARG A 142 -3.58 -24.67 -0.36
C ARG A 142 -2.49 -24.11 0.52
N THR A 143 -1.83 -23.07 0.04
CA THR A 143 -0.80 -22.38 0.79
C THR A 143 -1.03 -20.86 0.77
N HIS A 144 -0.39 -20.17 1.72
CA HIS A 144 -0.42 -18.73 1.82
C HIS A 144 1.02 -18.25 1.96
N GLU A 145 1.40 -17.32 1.10
CA GLU A 145 2.71 -16.69 1.17
C GLU A 145 2.55 -15.20 1.49
N ASN A 146 3.43 -14.70 2.34
CA ASN A 146 3.56 -13.28 2.60
C ASN A 146 4.83 -12.81 1.93
N LEU A 147 4.71 -11.86 1.00
CA LEU A 147 5.82 -11.29 0.27
C LEU A 147 6.06 -9.87 0.78
N ASP A 148 7.29 -9.61 1.13
CA ASP A 148 7.76 -8.29 1.53
C ASP A 148 8.15 -7.49 0.29
N GLY A 149 7.97 -6.17 0.32
CA GLY A 149 8.25 -5.34 -0.83
C GLY A 149 8.46 -3.87 -0.52
N LEU A 150 8.85 -3.14 -1.56
CA LEU A 150 8.93 -1.70 -1.55
C LEU A 150 7.76 -1.13 -2.33
N ARG A 151 7.15 -0.07 -1.80
CA ARG A 151 6.08 0.69 -2.45
C ARG A 151 6.55 2.09 -2.77
N LEU A 152 6.30 2.52 -4.00
CA LEU A 152 6.44 3.88 -4.46
C LEU A 152 5.09 4.36 -4.97
N GLY A 153 4.81 5.66 -4.86
CA GLY A 153 3.58 6.20 -5.40
C GLY A 153 3.61 7.71 -5.54
N ALA A 154 2.63 8.20 -6.26
CA ALA A 154 2.39 9.63 -6.41
C ALA A 154 0.89 9.87 -6.57
N GLY A 155 0.43 11.03 -6.10
CA GLY A 155 -0.97 11.35 -6.17
C GLY A 155 -1.27 12.83 -6.07
N TYR A 156 -2.55 13.11 -6.19
CA TYR A 156 -3.13 14.44 -5.99
C TYR A 156 -4.26 14.34 -4.96
N GLN A 157 -4.25 15.25 -4.01
CA GLN A 157 -5.26 15.39 -2.99
C GLN A 157 -5.95 16.75 -3.13
N HIS A 158 -7.28 16.75 -3.07
CA HIS A 158 -8.10 17.96 -3.11
C HIS A 158 -8.95 18.09 -1.85
N GLY A 159 -8.79 19.18 -1.12
CA GLY A 159 -9.56 19.50 0.07
C GLY A 159 -10.85 20.22 -0.27
N PHE A 160 -11.95 19.85 0.37
CA PHE A 160 -13.28 20.49 0.22
C PHE A 160 -13.62 21.44 1.37
N GLY A 161 -12.72 21.63 2.33
CA GLY A 161 -12.96 22.34 3.57
C GLY A 161 -13.45 21.41 4.69
N ASN A 162 -13.48 21.93 5.92
CA ASN A 162 -13.86 21.16 7.13
C ASN A 162 -13.10 19.84 7.32
N GLY A 163 -11.87 19.78 6.82
CA GLY A 163 -11.03 18.59 6.89
C GLY A 163 -11.35 17.53 5.83
N LEU A 164 -12.45 17.60 5.12
CA LEU A 164 -12.80 16.63 4.08
C LEU A 164 -11.90 16.76 2.86
N TYR A 165 -11.43 15.65 2.31
CA TYR A 165 -10.63 15.62 1.08
C TYR A 165 -10.94 14.39 0.22
N SER A 166 -10.61 14.50 -1.07
CA SER A 166 -10.49 13.38 -1.99
C SER A 166 -9.06 13.23 -2.46
N LYS A 167 -8.69 12.04 -2.90
CA LYS A 167 -7.40 11.78 -3.55
C LYS A 167 -7.55 10.87 -4.76
N ILE A 168 -6.61 11.00 -5.69
CA ILE A 168 -6.30 10.01 -6.70
C ILE A 168 -4.81 9.71 -6.58
N GLU A 169 -4.44 8.43 -6.63
CA GLU A 169 -3.08 7.98 -6.36
C GLU A 169 -2.74 6.78 -7.23
N TYR A 170 -1.55 6.80 -7.78
CA TYR A 170 -0.92 5.65 -8.41
C TYR A 170 0.10 5.06 -7.44
N ARG A 171 0.07 3.73 -7.29
CA ARG A 171 1.01 2.96 -6.48
C ARG A 171 1.68 1.90 -7.33
N TYR A 172 2.98 1.80 -7.20
CA TYR A 172 3.80 0.70 -7.69
C TYR A 172 4.40 -0.01 -6.49
N SER A 173 4.27 -1.32 -6.44
CA SER A 173 4.88 -2.15 -5.40
C SER A 173 5.69 -3.26 -6.06
N ASN A 174 6.94 -3.41 -5.62
CA ASN A 174 7.83 -4.48 -6.04
C ASN A 174 8.06 -5.40 -4.83
N TYR A 175 7.63 -6.64 -4.95
CA TYR A 175 7.73 -7.64 -3.90
C TYR A 175 8.90 -8.58 -4.14
N GLU A 176 9.27 -9.34 -3.11
CA GLU A 176 10.18 -10.47 -3.26
C GLU A 176 9.67 -11.45 -4.33
N LEU A 177 10.60 -12.23 -4.92
CA LEU A 177 10.33 -13.19 -5.99
C LEU A 177 9.89 -12.56 -7.33
N GLY A 178 10.10 -11.23 -7.52
CA GLY A 178 9.81 -10.55 -8.78
C GLY A 178 8.35 -10.21 -9.01
N ALA A 179 7.47 -10.37 -8.02
CA ALA A 179 6.08 -9.97 -8.16
C ALA A 179 5.94 -8.44 -8.16
N GLU A 180 5.30 -7.90 -9.18
CA GLU A 180 5.03 -6.47 -9.31
C GLU A 180 3.53 -6.18 -9.20
N ARG A 181 3.19 -5.01 -8.66
CA ARG A 181 1.80 -4.60 -8.50
C ARG A 181 1.63 -3.14 -8.83
N HIS A 182 0.66 -2.84 -9.67
CA HIS A 182 0.27 -1.51 -10.11
C HIS A 182 -1.16 -1.22 -9.65
N GLN A 183 -1.38 -0.10 -8.97
CA GLN A 183 -2.69 0.28 -8.48
C GLN A 183 -3.01 1.71 -8.85
N VAL A 184 -4.23 1.97 -9.29
CA VAL A 184 -4.80 3.31 -9.42
C VAL A 184 -5.99 3.39 -8.48
N ILE A 185 -5.88 4.21 -7.45
CA ILE A 185 -6.91 4.33 -6.41
C ILE A 185 -7.49 5.73 -6.35
N ALA A 186 -8.77 5.81 -6.00
CA ALA A 186 -9.44 7.02 -5.56
C ALA A 186 -9.85 6.85 -4.09
N GLY A 187 -9.74 7.91 -3.31
CA GLY A 187 -10.06 7.88 -1.89
C GLY A 187 -10.81 9.12 -1.43
N LEU A 188 -11.51 8.94 -0.33
CA LEU A 188 -12.15 10.01 0.45
C LEU A 188 -11.65 9.92 1.88
N GLY A 189 -11.31 11.05 2.48
CA GLY A 189 -10.78 11.08 3.83
C GLY A 189 -11.14 12.37 4.58
N ILE A 190 -10.82 12.31 5.85
CA ILE A 190 -10.95 13.44 6.77
C ILE A 190 -9.60 13.71 7.44
N ALA A 191 -9.26 14.98 7.55
CA ALA A 191 -8.08 15.50 8.23
C ALA A 191 -8.53 16.31 9.47
N PHE A 192 -7.89 16.08 10.62
CA PHE A 192 -8.25 16.66 11.91
C PHE A 192 -7.06 16.90 12.83
#